data_66cf64fddf8d907fa851bb24e98bada2
#
_entry.id   66cf64fddf8d907fa851bb24e98bada2
#
_cell.length_a   1.000
_cell.length_b   1.000
_cell.length_c   1.000
_cell.angle_alpha   90.00
_cell.angle_beta   90.00
_cell.angle_gamma   90.00
#
_symmetry.space_group_name_H-M   'P 1'
#
loop_
_entity.id
_entity.type
_entity.pdbx_description
1 polymer ?
#
loop_
_entity_poly.entity_id
_entity_poly.type
_entity_poly.pdbx_seq_one_letter_code
_entity_poly.pdbx_strand_id
1 'polypeptide(L)'
;SLRFNGDNFLSRTNPSATSTNDKKGTFSFWIKRDKFPNESQVLVHQADSSPKRFALQIANNDEFIFSIRNDAESVDIDGTTTLDTLYRDVSAWYHLVFNYDTSGGTNGCKLFKNGVEQALTYSNTLPQNFVMVPNTSSFANHTIGRDSLNSSNFWTGYMTEVMFVDGQQLAPTEFGEYDEDSGIWKAKDITGINVGNLGYYLDFENASSLGTDAKGVGNFTATNCATTDQSTD
;
A
#
# COMPACT_ATOMS: atom_id res chain seq x y z
N SER A 1 -15.67 0.36 -3.55
CA SER A 1 -14.74 0.69 -2.46
C SER A 1 -15.11 -0.01 -1.15
N LEU A 2 -14.15 -0.11 -0.22
CA LEU A 2 -14.35 -0.58 1.14
C LEU A 2 -14.13 0.57 2.12
N ARG A 3 -15.09 0.76 3.04
CA ARG A 3 -14.99 1.69 4.17
C ARG A 3 -14.28 1.03 5.35
N PHE A 4 -13.31 1.75 5.88
CA PHE A 4 -12.63 1.43 7.15
C PHE A 4 -13.11 2.40 8.23
N ASN A 5 -13.55 1.87 9.37
CA ASN A 5 -14.20 2.62 10.45
C ASN A 5 -13.32 2.75 11.72
N GLY A 6 -12.08 2.23 11.65
CA GLY A 6 -11.09 2.32 12.74
C GLY A 6 -11.01 1.07 13.63
N ASP A 7 -11.70 -0.01 13.28
CA ASP A 7 -11.57 -1.32 13.97
C ASP A 7 -11.59 -2.50 12.98
N ASN A 8 -11.94 -2.24 11.73
CA ASN A 8 -11.94 -3.24 10.68
C ASN A 8 -10.63 -3.23 9.87
N PHE A 9 -10.26 -4.36 9.35
CA PHE A 9 -9.05 -4.57 8.57
C PHE A 9 -9.12 -5.85 7.75
N LEU A 10 -8.19 -5.97 6.80
CA LEU A 10 -7.98 -7.20 6.05
C LEU A 10 -6.62 -7.79 6.42
N SER A 11 -6.53 -9.12 6.47
CA SER A 11 -5.27 -9.81 6.77
C SER A 11 -5.10 -11.08 5.95
N ARG A 12 -3.84 -11.38 5.60
CA ARG A 12 -3.47 -12.68 5.02
C ARG A 12 -2.09 -13.11 5.48
N THR A 13 -1.80 -14.40 5.35
CA THR A 13 -0.44 -14.90 5.28
C THR A 13 0.02 -14.81 3.83
N ASN A 14 1.26 -14.35 3.58
CA ASN A 14 1.79 -14.34 2.23
C ASN A 14 1.80 -15.77 1.65
N PRO A 15 1.47 -15.92 0.36
CA PRO A 15 1.58 -17.20 -0.32
C PRO A 15 2.97 -17.81 -0.17
N SER A 16 3.04 -19.15 -0.09
CA SER A 16 4.31 -19.88 -0.07
C SER A 16 4.86 -19.98 -1.50
N ALA A 17 5.29 -18.86 -2.05
CA ALA A 17 5.82 -18.76 -3.40
C ALA A 17 7.10 -17.91 -3.40
N THR A 18 7.93 -18.10 -4.42
CA THR A 18 9.11 -17.26 -4.63
C THR A 18 8.68 -15.99 -5.36
N SER A 19 9.12 -14.83 -4.89
CA SER A 19 8.92 -13.56 -5.60
C SER A 19 9.43 -13.63 -7.03
N THR A 20 8.75 -12.95 -7.92
CA THR A 20 9.17 -12.80 -9.32
C THR A 20 10.48 -12.00 -9.42
N ASN A 21 10.65 -10.99 -8.59
CA ASN A 21 11.89 -10.25 -8.37
C ASN A 21 11.83 -9.54 -7.02
N ASP A 22 12.63 -10.01 -6.07
CA ASP A 22 12.63 -9.55 -4.66
C ASP A 22 13.17 -8.13 -4.43
N LYS A 23 13.58 -7.43 -5.48
CA LYS A 23 14.11 -6.07 -5.45
C LYS A 23 13.19 -5.03 -6.06
N LYS A 24 12.07 -5.49 -6.65
CA LYS A 24 11.13 -4.62 -7.35
C LYS A 24 9.71 -4.89 -6.88
N GLY A 25 8.89 -3.84 -6.87
CA GLY A 25 7.46 -3.98 -6.60
C GLY A 25 6.74 -2.65 -6.73
N THR A 26 5.42 -2.74 -6.80
CA THR A 26 4.55 -1.57 -6.89
C THR A 26 3.30 -1.79 -6.07
N PHE A 27 2.98 -0.86 -5.19
CA PHE A 27 1.69 -0.70 -4.55
C PHE A 27 0.92 0.40 -5.25
N SER A 28 -0.34 0.14 -5.57
CA SER A 28 -1.27 1.12 -6.11
C SER A 28 -2.59 1.02 -5.36
N PHE A 29 -3.16 2.14 -4.92
CA PHE A 29 -4.46 2.19 -4.27
C PHE A 29 -5.03 3.60 -4.28
N TRP A 30 -6.35 3.66 -4.25
CA TRP A 30 -7.08 4.90 -4.03
C TRP A 30 -7.50 4.98 -2.56
N ILE A 31 -7.32 6.14 -1.96
CA ILE A 31 -7.75 6.43 -0.58
C ILE A 31 -8.59 7.70 -0.52
N LYS A 32 -9.56 7.70 0.39
CA LYS A 32 -10.31 8.89 0.80
C LYS A 32 -10.40 8.88 2.32
N ARG A 33 -9.87 9.91 2.96
CA ARG A 33 -9.91 10.03 4.43
C ARG A 33 -11.29 10.46 4.90
N ASP A 34 -11.65 10.09 6.13
CA ASP A 34 -12.88 10.57 6.78
C ASP A 34 -12.60 11.56 7.92
N LYS A 35 -11.41 11.49 8.51
CA LYS A 35 -10.97 12.34 9.62
C LYS A 35 -9.44 12.45 9.70
N PHE A 36 -8.96 13.33 10.58
CA PHE A 36 -7.55 13.56 10.89
C PHE A 36 -7.27 13.19 12.35
N PRO A 37 -6.99 11.93 12.67
CA PRO A 37 -6.65 11.52 14.03
C PRO A 37 -5.27 12.04 14.44
N ASN A 38 -5.04 12.16 15.76
CA ASN A 38 -3.74 12.54 16.31
C ASN A 38 -2.72 11.38 16.31
N GLU A 39 -2.98 10.33 15.55
CA GLU A 39 -2.13 9.15 15.42
C GLU A 39 -1.92 8.82 13.95
N SER A 40 -0.86 8.08 13.64
CA SER A 40 -0.62 7.58 12.29
C SER A 40 -1.68 6.57 11.90
N GLN A 41 -2.02 6.52 10.63
CA GLN A 41 -2.99 5.60 10.05
C GLN A 41 -2.30 4.71 9.01
N VAL A 42 -2.30 3.41 9.25
CA VAL A 42 -1.63 2.44 8.39
C VAL A 42 -2.54 2.03 7.23
N LEU A 43 -2.02 2.13 6.03
CA LEU A 43 -2.66 1.66 4.79
C LEU A 43 -2.31 0.19 4.52
N VAL A 44 -1.01 -0.12 4.53
CA VAL A 44 -0.45 -1.46 4.30
C VAL A 44 0.61 -1.73 5.34
N HIS A 45 0.58 -2.92 5.95
CA HIS A 45 1.63 -3.35 6.87
C HIS A 45 1.97 -4.81 6.66
N GLN A 46 3.26 -5.10 6.67
CA GLN A 46 3.78 -6.46 6.67
C GLN A 46 4.84 -6.60 7.74
N ALA A 47 4.70 -7.58 8.60
CA ALA A 47 5.67 -7.87 9.63
C ALA A 47 5.63 -9.34 10.02
N ASP A 48 6.75 -9.84 10.54
CA ASP A 48 6.82 -11.09 11.30
C ASP A 48 7.11 -10.77 12.78
N SER A 49 7.23 -11.81 13.60
CA SER A 49 7.60 -11.68 15.01
C SER A 49 9.07 -11.25 15.22
N SER A 50 9.85 -11.21 14.17
CA SER A 50 11.20 -10.69 14.09
C SER A 50 11.16 -9.23 13.66
N PRO A 51 12.22 -8.46 13.83
CA PRO A 51 12.23 -7.03 13.54
C PRO A 51 12.12 -6.64 12.06
N LYS A 52 11.72 -7.54 11.18
CA LYS A 52 11.46 -7.23 9.78
C LYS A 52 10.04 -6.69 9.61
N ARG A 53 9.92 -5.50 9.04
CA ARG A 53 8.63 -4.89 8.73
C ARG A 53 8.70 -3.99 7.50
N PHE A 54 7.55 -3.83 6.89
CA PHE A 54 7.25 -2.83 5.88
C PHE A 54 5.91 -2.17 6.19
N ALA A 55 5.84 -0.86 6.10
CA ALA A 55 4.60 -0.12 6.29
C ALA A 55 4.47 1.02 5.28
N LEU A 56 3.24 1.25 4.82
CA LEU A 56 2.80 2.46 4.13
C LEU A 56 1.72 3.10 4.99
N GLN A 57 1.87 4.36 5.35
CA GLN A 57 0.97 5.02 6.30
C GLN A 57 0.85 6.53 6.04
N ILE A 58 -0.23 7.11 6.53
CA ILE A 58 -0.35 8.56 6.69
C ILE A 58 -0.04 8.88 8.14
N ALA A 59 0.95 9.72 8.36
CA ALA A 59 1.38 10.13 9.70
C ALA A 59 0.38 11.07 10.37
N ASN A 60 0.57 11.31 11.68
CA ASN A 60 -0.26 12.23 12.46
C ASN A 60 -0.14 13.69 12.04
N ASN A 61 0.88 14.05 11.26
CA ASN A 61 1.08 15.36 10.64
C ASN A 61 0.55 15.41 9.18
N ASP A 62 -0.17 14.36 8.74
CA ASP A 62 -0.79 14.19 7.41
C ASP A 62 0.22 13.98 6.26
N GLU A 63 1.47 13.69 6.54
CA GLU A 63 2.46 13.26 5.54
C GLU A 63 2.30 11.78 5.22
N PHE A 64 2.69 11.37 4.01
CA PHE A 64 2.88 9.96 3.71
C PHE A 64 4.24 9.51 4.22
N ILE A 65 4.27 8.36 4.88
CA ILE A 65 5.49 7.70 5.34
C ILE A 65 5.52 6.26 4.83
N PHE A 66 6.66 5.82 4.33
CA PHE A 66 6.97 4.40 4.26
C PHE A 66 8.04 4.06 5.29
N SER A 67 7.93 2.90 5.89
CA SER A 67 8.91 2.38 6.85
C SER A 67 9.39 1.00 6.41
N ILE A 68 10.70 0.81 6.43
CA ILE A 68 11.36 -0.47 6.16
C ILE A 68 12.30 -0.77 7.32
N ARG A 69 12.12 -1.93 7.95
CA ARG A 69 13.04 -2.41 8.98
C ARG A 69 13.48 -3.83 8.67
N ASN A 70 14.78 -4.06 8.81
CA ASN A 70 15.41 -5.39 8.77
C ASN A 70 16.64 -5.39 9.66
N ASP A 71 16.49 -5.79 10.92
CA ASP A 71 17.57 -5.74 11.91
C ASP A 71 18.72 -6.70 11.55
N ALA A 72 18.45 -7.79 10.81
CA ALA A 72 19.50 -8.71 10.35
C ALA A 72 20.49 -8.03 9.39
N GLU A 73 20.04 -6.99 8.68
CA GLU A 73 20.85 -6.19 7.76
C GLU A 73 21.12 -4.77 8.30
N SER A 74 20.75 -4.50 9.57
CA SER A 74 20.88 -3.18 10.20
C SER A 74 20.18 -2.07 9.42
N VAL A 75 19.05 -2.40 8.79
CA VAL A 75 18.23 -1.45 8.03
C VAL A 75 17.05 -0.97 8.88
N ASP A 76 17.01 0.33 9.15
CA ASP A 76 15.88 1.02 9.78
C ASP A 76 15.70 2.36 9.05
N ILE A 77 14.71 2.41 8.17
CA ILE A 77 14.53 3.50 7.22
C ILE A 77 13.09 3.94 7.22
N ASP A 78 12.89 5.22 7.41
CA ASP A 78 11.66 5.92 7.08
C ASP A 78 11.90 6.84 5.89
N GLY A 79 10.98 6.83 4.93
CA GLY A 79 10.93 7.82 3.88
C GLY A 79 9.63 8.61 4.01
N THR A 80 9.74 9.92 4.03
CA THR A 80 8.60 10.84 4.22
C THR A 80 8.43 11.74 3.03
N THR A 81 7.18 12.13 2.72
CA THR A 81 6.91 13.25 1.82
C THR A 81 7.28 14.57 2.51
N THR A 82 7.53 15.60 1.71
CA THR A 82 7.74 16.95 2.24
C THR A 82 6.42 17.56 2.74
N LEU A 83 6.51 18.56 3.62
CA LEU A 83 5.35 19.27 4.19
C LEU A 83 4.41 19.91 3.14
N ASP A 84 4.87 20.04 1.91
CA ASP A 84 4.05 20.58 0.80
C ASP A 84 3.04 19.56 0.25
N THR A 85 3.18 18.28 0.63
CA THR A 85 2.32 17.18 0.16
C THR A 85 1.54 16.58 1.32
N LEU A 86 0.49 17.27 1.76
CA LEU A 86 -0.37 16.82 2.85
C LEU A 86 -1.68 16.23 2.32
N TYR A 87 -2.18 15.22 3.02
CA TYR A 87 -3.41 14.50 2.66
C TYR A 87 -4.57 14.98 3.53
N ARG A 88 -5.00 16.27 3.35
CA ARG A 88 -5.94 16.98 4.25
C ARG A 88 -7.33 17.23 3.68
N ASP A 89 -7.65 16.74 2.50
CA ASP A 89 -9.00 16.88 1.94
C ASP A 89 -9.79 15.58 2.14
N VAL A 90 -10.78 15.60 3.03
CA VAL A 90 -11.67 14.45 3.30
C VAL A 90 -12.71 14.25 2.20
N SER A 91 -12.88 15.21 1.30
CA SER A 91 -13.79 15.10 0.15
C SER A 91 -13.14 14.47 -1.07
N ALA A 92 -11.81 14.48 -1.14
CA ALA A 92 -11.06 14.05 -2.31
C ALA A 92 -10.59 12.59 -2.21
N TRP A 93 -10.65 11.89 -3.34
CA TRP A 93 -9.91 10.68 -3.57
C TRP A 93 -8.46 11.02 -3.95
N TYR A 94 -7.51 10.31 -3.34
CA TYR A 94 -6.10 10.34 -3.69
C TYR A 94 -5.70 9.00 -4.26
N HIS A 95 -5.15 8.98 -5.46
CA HIS A 95 -4.48 7.81 -6.00
C HIS A 95 -3.01 7.84 -5.57
N LEU A 96 -2.57 6.80 -4.90
CA LEU A 96 -1.19 6.64 -4.45
C LEU A 96 -0.56 5.45 -5.17
N VAL A 97 0.61 5.68 -5.76
CA VAL A 97 1.46 4.63 -6.30
C VAL A 97 2.81 4.72 -5.60
N PHE A 98 3.12 3.72 -4.78
CA PHE A 98 4.44 3.56 -4.19
C PHE A 98 5.15 2.42 -4.91
N ASN A 99 6.25 2.72 -5.59
CA ASN A 99 7.04 1.71 -6.27
C ASN A 99 8.50 1.73 -5.85
N TYR A 100 9.21 0.64 -6.08
CA TYR A 100 10.61 0.53 -5.75
C TYR A 100 11.38 -0.37 -6.74
N ASP A 101 12.65 0.00 -6.95
CA ASP A 101 13.68 -0.80 -7.60
C ASP A 101 15.01 -0.57 -6.88
N THR A 102 15.37 -1.49 -6.00
CA THR A 102 16.63 -1.41 -5.25
C THR A 102 17.83 -1.88 -6.07
N SER A 103 17.63 -2.50 -7.23
CA SER A 103 18.74 -2.99 -8.08
C SER A 103 19.46 -1.87 -8.81
N GLY A 104 18.78 -0.74 -9.09
CA GLY A 104 19.30 0.39 -9.83
C GLY A 104 20.20 1.33 -9.04
N GLY A 105 20.22 1.24 -7.71
CA GLY A 105 20.99 2.13 -6.83
C GLY A 105 20.44 2.17 -5.42
N THR A 106 20.96 3.09 -4.60
CA THR A 106 20.43 3.36 -3.26
C THR A 106 19.16 4.21 -3.33
N ASN A 107 18.31 4.11 -2.27
CA ASN A 107 17.08 4.91 -2.15
C ASN A 107 16.12 4.75 -3.36
N GLY A 108 15.97 3.52 -3.82
CA GLY A 108 15.24 3.19 -5.04
C GLY A 108 13.70 3.19 -4.91
N CYS A 109 13.12 3.90 -3.92
CA CYS A 109 11.67 4.04 -3.75
C CYS A 109 11.16 5.35 -4.35
N LYS A 110 9.96 5.33 -4.91
CA LYS A 110 9.25 6.50 -5.42
C LYS A 110 7.80 6.48 -4.97
N LEU A 111 7.25 7.65 -4.74
CA LEU A 111 5.83 7.86 -4.47
C LEU A 111 5.23 8.79 -5.52
N PHE A 112 4.03 8.45 -5.98
CA PHE A 112 3.24 9.31 -6.86
C PHE A 112 1.87 9.57 -6.21
N LYS A 113 1.41 10.81 -6.28
CA LYS A 113 0.06 11.23 -5.92
C LYS A 113 -0.66 11.73 -7.18
N ASN A 114 -1.76 11.07 -7.56
CA ASN A 114 -2.54 11.41 -8.75
C ASN A 114 -1.65 11.55 -10.01
N GLY A 115 -0.76 10.58 -10.23
CA GLY A 115 0.17 10.54 -11.36
C GLY A 115 1.44 11.39 -11.21
N VAL A 116 1.53 12.28 -10.22
CA VAL A 116 2.67 13.22 -10.03
C VAL A 116 3.63 12.67 -8.99
N GLU A 117 4.93 12.56 -9.35
CA GLU A 117 5.99 12.12 -8.43
C GLU A 117 6.15 13.10 -7.25
N GLN A 118 6.22 12.55 -6.05
CA GLN A 118 6.40 13.29 -4.81
C GLN A 118 7.84 13.16 -4.32
N ALA A 119 8.44 14.25 -3.85
CA ALA A 119 9.77 14.20 -3.26
C ALA A 119 9.75 13.40 -1.96
N LEU A 120 10.71 12.50 -1.79
CA LEU A 120 10.88 11.68 -0.60
C LEU A 120 12.19 12.07 0.10
N THR A 121 12.12 12.27 1.41
CA THR A 121 13.28 12.41 2.30
C THR A 121 13.46 11.11 3.07
N TYR A 122 14.66 10.59 3.11
CA TYR A 122 14.99 9.33 3.78
C TYR A 122 15.71 9.60 5.10
N SER A 123 15.32 8.92 6.17
CA SER A 123 15.98 8.99 7.48
C SER A 123 17.37 8.33 7.45
N ASN A 124 17.55 7.35 6.58
CA ASN A 124 18.80 6.61 6.37
C ASN A 124 18.87 6.10 4.93
N THR A 125 20.02 5.59 4.49
CA THR A 125 20.19 5.08 3.13
C THR A 125 19.59 3.69 2.98
N LEU A 126 18.66 3.50 2.04
CA LEU A 126 18.22 2.19 1.59
C LEU A 126 19.32 1.60 0.67
N PRO A 127 19.92 0.46 1.05
CA PRO A 127 21.03 -0.11 0.29
C PRO A 127 20.62 -0.54 -1.13
N GLN A 128 21.56 -0.47 -2.05
CA GLN A 128 21.40 -1.11 -3.36
C GLN A 128 21.27 -2.65 -3.18
N ASN A 129 20.45 -3.27 -4.02
CA ASN A 129 20.14 -4.70 -4.02
C ASN A 129 19.45 -5.20 -2.73
N PHE A 130 18.90 -4.33 -1.91
CA PHE A 130 18.14 -4.71 -0.74
C PHE A 130 16.91 -5.55 -1.13
N VAL A 131 16.70 -6.68 -0.46
CA VAL A 131 15.51 -7.52 -0.65
C VAL A 131 14.35 -6.91 0.12
N MET A 132 13.33 -6.47 -0.61
CA MET A 132 12.19 -5.78 -0.01
C MET A 132 11.26 -6.76 0.71
N VAL A 133 10.80 -6.36 1.88
CA VAL A 133 9.91 -7.16 2.74
C VAL A 133 8.66 -7.65 2.01
N PRO A 134 7.95 -6.85 1.20
CA PRO A 134 6.77 -7.32 0.47
C PRO A 134 7.02 -8.49 -0.49
N ASN A 135 8.26 -8.67 -0.93
CA ASN A 135 8.66 -9.73 -1.84
C ASN A 135 9.15 -11.01 -1.14
N THR A 136 8.91 -11.15 0.17
CA THR A 136 9.32 -12.35 0.91
C THR A 136 8.11 -13.20 1.31
N SER A 137 8.19 -14.51 1.02
CA SER A 137 7.12 -15.47 1.34
C SER A 137 7.01 -15.81 2.84
N SER A 138 8.02 -15.48 3.63
CA SER A 138 8.12 -15.85 5.05
C SER A 138 7.34 -14.93 6.00
N PHE A 139 6.70 -13.87 5.49
CA PHE A 139 5.96 -12.93 6.33
C PHE A 139 4.55 -13.44 6.63
N ALA A 140 4.32 -13.78 7.89
CA ALA A 140 3.08 -14.37 8.34
C ALA A 140 1.92 -13.36 8.44
N ASN A 141 2.22 -12.06 8.57
CA ASN A 141 1.21 -11.03 8.83
C ASN A 141 1.28 -9.92 7.80
N HIS A 142 0.40 -9.99 6.82
CA HIS A 142 0.14 -8.92 5.88
C HIS A 142 -1.25 -8.33 6.16
N THR A 143 -1.32 -7.05 6.48
CA THR A 143 -2.58 -6.36 6.79
C THR A 143 -2.78 -5.14 5.90
N ILE A 144 -4.05 -4.86 5.62
CA ILE A 144 -4.54 -3.62 5.03
C ILE A 144 -5.42 -2.95 6.08
N GLY A 145 -5.13 -1.69 6.39
CA GLY A 145 -5.94 -0.87 7.30
C GLY A 145 -5.51 -0.89 8.76
N ARG A 146 -4.41 -1.54 9.13
CA ARG A 146 -3.85 -1.46 10.50
C ARG A 146 -2.40 -1.92 10.60
N ASP A 147 -1.74 -1.58 11.72
CA ASP A 147 -0.50 -2.22 12.17
C ASP A 147 -0.77 -3.67 12.59
N SER A 148 -0.07 -4.62 11.99
CA SER A 148 -0.27 -6.04 12.23
C SER A 148 0.34 -6.52 13.55
N LEU A 149 1.34 -5.82 14.10
CA LEU A 149 2.04 -6.23 15.33
C LEU A 149 1.32 -5.75 16.59
N ASN A 150 0.82 -4.51 16.58
CA ASN A 150 0.30 -3.85 17.77
C ASN A 150 -1.22 -3.74 17.78
N SER A 151 -1.91 -4.16 16.72
CA SER A 151 -3.36 -3.96 16.55
C SER A 151 -3.78 -2.51 16.81
N SER A 152 -3.04 -1.58 16.22
CA SER A 152 -3.19 -0.13 16.39
C SER A 152 -3.10 0.58 15.06
N ASN A 153 -3.14 1.91 15.06
CA ASN A 153 -2.95 2.77 13.88
C ASN A 153 -3.93 2.42 12.74
N PHE A 154 -5.18 2.13 13.12
CA PHE A 154 -6.20 1.75 12.16
C PHE A 154 -6.47 2.87 11.16
N TRP A 155 -6.63 2.46 9.90
CA TRP A 155 -7.14 3.35 8.87
C TRP A 155 -8.60 3.68 9.11
N THR A 156 -8.97 4.93 8.83
CA THR A 156 -10.36 5.38 8.76
C THR A 156 -10.58 6.13 7.46
N GLY A 157 -11.69 5.81 6.78
CA GLY A 157 -11.98 6.33 5.46
C GLY A 157 -12.23 5.20 4.46
N TYR A 158 -11.97 5.44 3.20
CA TYR A 158 -12.26 4.49 2.12
C TYR A 158 -10.98 4.09 1.40
N MET A 159 -10.97 2.85 0.90
CA MET A 159 -9.95 2.36 -0.05
C MET A 159 -10.62 1.65 -1.21
N THR A 160 -10.04 1.77 -2.39
CA THR A 160 -10.44 0.99 -3.56
C THR A 160 -9.24 0.71 -4.45
N GLU A 161 -9.36 -0.28 -5.35
CA GLU A 161 -8.33 -0.66 -6.31
C GLU A 161 -6.97 -0.93 -5.63
N VAL A 162 -6.99 -1.68 -4.51
CA VAL A 162 -5.77 -1.95 -3.74
C VAL A 162 -5.00 -3.08 -4.39
N MET A 163 -3.87 -2.75 -5.01
CA MET A 163 -3.03 -3.69 -5.74
C MET A 163 -1.60 -3.69 -5.22
N PHE A 164 -1.01 -4.87 -5.13
CA PHE A 164 0.43 -5.06 -5.04
C PHE A 164 0.90 -5.87 -6.23
N VAL A 165 1.90 -5.35 -6.93
CA VAL A 165 2.57 -6.03 -8.04
C VAL A 165 3.95 -6.47 -7.58
N ASP A 166 4.14 -7.79 -7.46
CA ASP A 166 5.40 -8.42 -7.10
C ASP A 166 6.34 -8.46 -8.31
N GLY A 167 7.55 -7.98 -8.12
CA GLY A 167 8.65 -8.12 -9.08
C GLY A 167 8.72 -7.06 -10.18
N GLN A 168 7.84 -6.04 -10.17
CA GLN A 168 7.84 -5.01 -11.19
C GLN A 168 7.72 -3.62 -10.57
N GLN A 169 8.53 -2.68 -11.07
CA GLN A 169 8.40 -1.25 -10.81
C GLN A 169 7.58 -0.62 -11.95
N LEU A 170 6.28 -0.42 -11.72
CA LEU A 170 5.35 0.12 -12.71
C LEU A 170 5.18 1.64 -12.54
N ALA A 171 4.95 2.31 -13.66
CA ALA A 171 4.62 3.74 -13.67
C ALA A 171 3.18 3.99 -13.17
N PRO A 172 2.84 5.17 -12.62
CA PRO A 172 1.48 5.48 -12.20
C PRO A 172 0.46 5.44 -13.33
N THR A 173 0.90 5.65 -14.59
CA THR A 173 0.06 5.60 -15.79
C THR A 173 -0.43 4.20 -16.15
N GLU A 174 0.09 3.15 -15.51
CA GLU A 174 -0.48 1.80 -15.62
C GLU A 174 -1.79 1.66 -14.83
N PHE A 175 -2.00 2.51 -13.81
CA PHE A 175 -3.12 2.43 -12.86
C PHE A 175 -4.12 3.57 -12.99
N GLY A 176 -3.72 4.67 -13.60
CA GLY A 176 -4.57 5.83 -13.81
C GLY A 176 -4.15 6.63 -15.03
N GLU A 177 -4.99 7.58 -15.40
CA GLU A 177 -4.76 8.46 -16.55
C GLU A 177 -5.40 9.84 -16.30
N TYR A 178 -4.94 10.84 -17.00
CA TYR A 178 -5.63 12.14 -17.03
C TYR A 178 -6.82 12.07 -17.97
N ASP A 179 -7.96 12.51 -17.51
CA ASP A 179 -9.11 12.72 -18.35
C ASP A 179 -8.81 13.84 -19.35
N GLU A 180 -9.00 13.58 -20.64
CA GLU A 180 -8.60 14.51 -21.71
C GLU A 180 -9.39 15.82 -21.69
N ASP A 181 -10.66 15.78 -21.23
CA ASP A 181 -11.55 16.96 -21.23
C ASP A 181 -11.38 17.81 -19.98
N SER A 182 -11.25 17.17 -18.81
CA SER A 182 -11.20 17.87 -17.52
C SER A 182 -9.80 18.05 -16.95
N GLY A 183 -8.83 17.28 -17.44
CA GLY A 183 -7.48 17.22 -16.88
C GLY A 183 -7.42 16.57 -15.48
N ILE A 184 -8.49 15.93 -15.03
CA ILE A 184 -8.56 15.28 -13.73
C ILE A 184 -7.96 13.88 -13.83
N TRP A 185 -7.15 13.49 -12.84
CA TRP A 185 -6.63 12.14 -12.73
C TRP A 185 -7.74 11.16 -12.34
N LYS A 186 -7.94 10.11 -13.12
CA LYS A 186 -8.97 9.09 -12.93
C LYS A 186 -8.39 7.68 -12.96
N ALA A 187 -9.13 6.73 -12.41
CA ALA A 187 -8.78 5.32 -12.44
C ALA A 187 -8.83 4.76 -13.88
N LYS A 188 -7.94 3.83 -14.17
CA LYS A 188 -7.86 3.07 -15.41
C LYS A 188 -8.20 1.61 -15.14
N ASP A 189 -8.63 0.88 -16.16
CA ASP A 189 -8.79 -0.57 -16.05
C ASP A 189 -7.43 -1.24 -15.82
N ILE A 190 -7.29 -1.88 -14.66
CA ILE A 190 -6.08 -2.56 -14.20
C ILE A 190 -6.23 -4.09 -14.15
N THR A 191 -7.34 -4.61 -14.65
CA THR A 191 -7.62 -6.06 -14.66
C THR A 191 -6.62 -6.86 -15.49
N GLY A 192 -5.95 -6.23 -16.46
CA GLY A 192 -4.90 -6.83 -17.29
C GLY A 192 -3.52 -6.93 -16.62
N ILE A 193 -3.27 -6.26 -15.49
CA ILE A 193 -1.95 -6.24 -14.85
C ILE A 193 -1.63 -7.61 -14.24
N ASN A 194 -0.44 -8.15 -14.57
CA ASN A 194 0.08 -9.35 -13.91
C ASN A 194 0.71 -8.98 -12.57
N VAL A 195 0.14 -9.46 -11.47
CA VAL A 195 0.58 -9.12 -10.11
C VAL A 195 1.78 -9.93 -9.61
N GLY A 196 2.27 -10.92 -10.37
CA GLY A 196 3.35 -11.80 -9.94
C GLY A 196 2.89 -12.84 -8.90
N ASN A 197 3.86 -13.51 -8.27
CA ASN A 197 3.60 -14.68 -7.41
C ASN A 197 3.13 -14.32 -5.99
N LEU A 198 3.46 -13.14 -5.50
CA LEU A 198 3.13 -12.66 -4.15
C LEU A 198 2.17 -11.47 -4.19
N GLY A 199 1.81 -10.99 -5.37
CA GLY A 199 0.93 -9.85 -5.55
C GLY A 199 -0.53 -10.12 -5.19
N TYR A 200 -1.38 -9.13 -5.37
CA TYR A 200 -2.83 -9.22 -5.19
C TYR A 200 -3.54 -8.01 -5.80
N TYR A 201 -4.85 -8.15 -5.97
CA TYR A 201 -5.74 -7.06 -6.36
C TYR A 201 -7.08 -7.18 -5.62
N LEU A 202 -7.39 -6.19 -4.80
CA LEU A 202 -8.62 -6.09 -4.03
C LEU A 202 -9.49 -4.97 -4.66
N ASP A 203 -10.49 -5.37 -5.43
CA ASP A 203 -11.48 -4.50 -6.06
C ASP A 203 -12.65 -4.17 -5.13
N PHE A 204 -12.86 -5.00 -4.09
CA PHE A 204 -13.98 -4.94 -3.14
C PHE A 204 -15.36 -5.10 -3.77
N GLU A 205 -15.46 -5.71 -4.94
CA GLU A 205 -16.75 -5.92 -5.63
C GLU A 205 -17.58 -7.04 -5.01
N ASN A 206 -16.94 -8.03 -4.41
CA ASN A 206 -17.64 -9.17 -3.79
C ASN A 206 -18.11 -8.84 -2.38
N ALA A 207 -19.35 -8.36 -2.24
CA ALA A 207 -19.97 -8.03 -0.95
C ALA A 207 -20.02 -9.21 0.04
N SER A 208 -20.03 -10.46 -0.45
CA SER A 208 -20.03 -11.66 0.39
C SER A 208 -18.64 -12.04 0.90
N SER A 209 -17.59 -11.47 0.33
CA SER A 209 -16.19 -11.74 0.67
C SER A 209 -15.31 -10.55 0.30
N LEU A 210 -15.30 -9.52 1.15
CA LEU A 210 -14.61 -8.25 0.92
C LEU A 210 -13.09 -8.37 0.84
N GLY A 211 -12.52 -9.49 1.24
CA GLY A 211 -11.08 -9.80 1.10
C GLY A 211 -10.72 -10.64 -0.12
N THR A 212 -11.64 -10.82 -1.08
CA THR A 212 -11.38 -11.60 -2.30
C THR A 212 -10.27 -10.93 -3.11
N ASP A 213 -9.24 -11.71 -3.43
CA ASP A 213 -8.21 -11.32 -4.38
C ASP A 213 -8.66 -11.64 -5.81
N ALA A 214 -8.97 -10.62 -6.58
CA ALA A 214 -9.44 -10.77 -7.98
C ALA A 214 -8.40 -11.41 -8.92
N LYS A 215 -7.12 -11.50 -8.49
CA LYS A 215 -6.06 -12.22 -9.21
C LYS A 215 -5.91 -13.68 -8.77
N GLY A 216 -6.54 -14.06 -7.66
CA GLY A 216 -6.55 -15.46 -7.19
C GLY A 216 -5.23 -15.95 -6.61
N VAL A 217 -4.28 -15.08 -6.31
CA VAL A 217 -2.98 -15.45 -5.72
C VAL A 217 -3.15 -15.79 -4.23
N GLY A 218 -4.04 -15.05 -3.52
CA GLY A 218 -4.34 -15.35 -2.11
C GLY A 218 -5.28 -14.34 -1.47
N ASN A 219 -6.46 -14.82 -1.09
CA ASN A 219 -7.47 -14.00 -0.45
C ASN A 219 -7.04 -13.47 0.92
N PHE A 220 -7.58 -12.31 1.27
CA PHE A 220 -7.51 -11.76 2.61
C PHE A 220 -8.73 -12.19 3.43
N THR A 221 -8.53 -12.35 4.73
CA THR A 221 -9.62 -12.47 5.70
C THR A 221 -10.06 -11.07 6.12
N ALA A 222 -11.33 -10.76 5.93
CA ALA A 222 -11.93 -9.52 6.41
C ALA A 222 -12.34 -9.68 7.88
N THR A 223 -11.87 -8.79 8.74
CA THR A 223 -12.18 -8.77 10.18
C THR A 223 -12.94 -7.51 10.51
N ASN A 224 -14.05 -7.64 11.22
CA ASN A 224 -14.98 -6.56 11.58
C ASN A 224 -15.51 -5.77 10.36
N CYS A 225 -15.45 -6.36 9.16
CA CYS A 225 -16.02 -5.76 7.95
C CYS A 225 -17.43 -6.32 7.74
N ALA A 226 -18.41 -5.46 7.63
CA ALA A 226 -19.78 -5.80 7.26
C ALA A 226 -20.02 -5.55 5.77
N THR A 227 -21.05 -6.17 5.20
CA THR A 227 -21.47 -5.91 3.81
C THR A 227 -21.85 -4.45 3.56
N THR A 228 -22.27 -3.75 4.63
CA THR A 228 -22.59 -2.31 4.61
C THR A 228 -21.36 -1.41 4.58
N ASP A 229 -20.15 -1.95 4.76
CA ASP A 229 -18.90 -1.21 4.61
C ASP A 229 -18.45 -1.14 3.13
N GLN A 230 -19.09 -1.94 2.25
CA GLN A 230 -18.93 -1.77 0.82
C GLN A 230 -19.69 -0.51 0.37
N SER A 231 -19.03 0.32 -0.42
CA SER A 231 -19.62 1.50 -1.05
C SER A 231 -19.47 1.43 -2.57
N THR A 232 -20.42 2.02 -3.28
CA THR A 232 -20.46 2.07 -4.76
C THR A 232 -20.00 3.41 -5.33
N ASP A 233 -19.53 4.33 -4.51
CA ASP A 233 -19.03 5.66 -4.87
C ASP A 233 -17.55 5.68 -5.24
#